data_c3611c40c1e2ea8a39100abf0cfee8d6
#
_entry.id   c3611c40c1e2ea8a39100abf0cfee8d6
#
_cell.length_a   1.000
_cell.length_b   1.000
_cell.length_c   1.000
_cell.angle_alpha   90.00
_cell.angle_beta   90.00
_cell.angle_gamma   90.00
#
_symmetry.space_group_name_H-M   'P 1'
#
loop_
_entity.id
_entity.type
_entity.pdbx_description
1 polymer ?
#
loop_
_entity_poly.entity_id
_entity_poly.type
_entity_poly.pdbx_seq_one_letter_code
_entity_poly.pdbx_strand_id
1 'polypeptide(L)'
;MDPKIKVRFKAYDDKLLDQTVGEIVHTVRRTCAQIVGPIPLPTRINKYTVLRSPHVDKKSREQFEVRTHKRLLYIMDTTPQTMDALMRLDISAGVDIAIKQES
;
A
#
# COMPACT_ATOMS: atom_id res chain seq x y z
N MET A 1 14.15 -16.12 -17.52
CA MET A 1 13.73 -15.58 -16.23
C MET A 1 12.23 -15.53 -16.17
N ASP A 2 11.70 -15.96 -15.06
CA ASP A 2 10.25 -15.95 -14.89
C ASP A 2 9.75 -14.53 -14.71
N PRO A 3 8.65 -14.14 -15.36
CA PRO A 3 8.09 -12.81 -15.17
C PRO A 3 7.63 -12.62 -13.73
N LYS A 4 7.91 -11.44 -13.23
CA LYS A 4 7.66 -11.10 -11.84
C LYS A 4 6.99 -9.73 -11.79
N ILE A 5 5.97 -9.63 -10.96
CA ILE A 5 5.27 -8.38 -10.73
C ILE A 5 5.57 -7.91 -9.32
N LYS A 6 6.01 -6.67 -9.21
CA LYS A 6 6.25 -6.01 -7.95
C LYS A 6 5.09 -5.07 -7.67
N VAL A 7 4.41 -5.27 -6.57
CA VAL A 7 3.28 -4.43 -6.16
C VAL A 7 3.65 -3.71 -4.88
N ARG A 8 3.61 -2.39 -4.93
CA ARG A 8 3.88 -1.54 -3.79
C ARG A 8 2.59 -0.89 -3.32
N PHE A 9 2.32 -1.03 -2.03
CA PHE A 9 1.13 -0.45 -1.41
C PHE A 9 1.54 0.66 -0.46
N LYS A 10 0.78 1.73 -0.44
CA LYS A 10 1.00 2.86 0.45
C LYS A 10 -0.34 3.37 0.96
N ALA A 11 -0.47 3.53 2.26
CA ALA A 11 -1.68 4.06 2.87
C ALA A 11 -1.38 4.71 4.22
N TYR A 12 -2.25 5.60 4.64
CA TYR A 12 -2.16 6.20 5.97
C TYR A 12 -2.84 5.34 7.03
N ASP A 13 -3.78 4.51 6.63
CA ASP A 13 -4.50 3.60 7.52
C ASP A 13 -3.95 2.18 7.36
N ASP A 14 -3.37 1.65 8.43
CA ASP A 14 -2.75 0.32 8.41
C ASP A 14 -3.78 -0.80 8.23
N LYS A 15 -4.96 -0.65 8.83
CA LYS A 15 -6.03 -1.65 8.69
C LYS A 15 -6.54 -1.74 7.26
N LEU A 16 -6.76 -0.59 6.64
CA LEU A 16 -7.19 -0.53 5.25
C LEU A 16 -6.12 -1.11 4.33
N LEU A 17 -4.86 -0.82 4.62
CA LEU A 17 -3.74 -1.36 3.86
C LEU A 17 -3.70 -2.88 3.93
N ASP A 18 -3.78 -3.44 5.14
CA ASP A 18 -3.75 -4.89 5.33
C ASP A 18 -4.95 -5.58 4.66
N GLN A 19 -6.12 -4.96 4.71
CA GLN A 19 -7.30 -5.47 4.04
C GLN A 19 -7.11 -5.51 2.53
N THR A 20 -6.59 -4.44 1.95
CA THR A 20 -6.35 -4.34 0.51
C THR A 20 -5.31 -5.37 0.06
N VAL A 21 -4.22 -5.51 0.81
CA VAL A 21 -3.20 -6.51 0.52
C VAL A 21 -3.81 -7.92 0.56
N GLY A 22 -4.64 -8.21 1.56
CA GLY A 22 -5.33 -9.50 1.67
C GLY A 22 -6.23 -9.79 0.47
N GLU A 23 -6.96 -8.80 -0.01
CA GLU A 23 -7.82 -8.94 -1.19
C GLU A 23 -7.01 -9.26 -2.44
N ILE A 24 -5.89 -8.58 -2.62
CA ILE A 24 -5.02 -8.81 -3.78
C ILE A 24 -4.38 -10.19 -3.70
N VAL A 25 -3.88 -10.58 -2.54
CA VAL A 25 -3.31 -11.92 -2.34
C VAL A 25 -4.34 -13.00 -2.68
N HIS A 26 -5.56 -12.84 -2.20
CA HIS A 26 -6.63 -13.81 -2.47
C HIS A 26 -6.94 -13.90 -3.98
N THR A 27 -7.03 -12.76 -4.64
CA THR A 27 -7.31 -12.71 -6.08
C THR A 27 -6.18 -13.34 -6.90
N VAL A 28 -4.93 -13.05 -6.56
CA VAL A 28 -3.77 -13.56 -7.28
C VAL A 28 -3.63 -15.07 -7.10
N ARG A 29 -3.93 -15.59 -5.92
CA ARG A 29 -3.88 -17.04 -5.67
C ARG A 29 -4.84 -17.81 -6.54
N ARG A 30 -5.96 -17.21 -6.91
CA ARG A 30 -6.92 -17.82 -7.83
C ARG A 30 -6.36 -18.01 -9.23
N THR A 31 -5.35 -17.26 -9.61
CA THR A 31 -4.73 -17.34 -10.92
C THR A 31 -3.53 -18.28 -10.94
N CYS A 32 -3.31 -19.03 -9.88
CA CYS A 32 -2.21 -19.97 -9.70
C CYS A 32 -0.82 -19.33 -9.70
N ALA A 33 -0.73 -18.02 -9.50
CA ALA A 33 0.54 -17.33 -9.34
C ALA A 33 1.08 -17.54 -7.93
N GLN A 34 2.39 -17.51 -7.78
CA GLN A 34 3.05 -17.61 -6.49
C GLN A 34 3.27 -16.23 -5.91
N ILE A 35 3.13 -16.13 -4.60
CA ILE A 35 3.26 -14.86 -3.90
C ILE A 35 4.41 -14.95 -2.89
N VAL A 36 5.27 -13.94 -2.93
CA VAL A 36 6.31 -13.73 -1.93
C VAL A 36 5.99 -12.47 -1.16
N GLY A 37 5.82 -12.60 0.13
CA GLY A 37 5.40 -11.51 0.98
C GLY A 37 3.98 -11.70 1.51
N PRO A 38 3.30 -10.67 1.98
CA PRO A 38 3.70 -9.26 1.95
C PRO A 38 4.88 -8.94 2.87
N ILE A 39 5.73 -8.04 2.41
CA ILE A 39 6.89 -7.59 3.16
C ILE A 39 6.59 -6.18 3.70
N PRO A 40 6.56 -6.00 5.03
CA PRO A 40 6.37 -4.66 5.58
C PRO A 40 7.63 -3.82 5.35
N LEU A 41 7.42 -2.61 4.82
CA LEU A 41 8.49 -1.64 4.70
C LEU A 41 8.46 -0.69 5.90
N PRO A 42 9.57 0.00 6.20
CA PRO A 42 9.59 0.92 7.33
C PRO A 42 8.49 1.98 7.19
N THR A 43 7.77 2.20 8.30
CA THR A 43 6.74 3.22 8.36
C THR A 43 7.40 4.58 8.48
N ARG A 44 7.00 5.51 7.62
CA ARG A 44 7.42 6.91 7.73
C ARG A 44 6.46 7.67 8.61
N ILE A 45 7.04 8.42 9.53
CA ILE A 45 6.28 9.28 10.43
C ILE A 45 6.65 10.72 10.12
N ASN A 46 5.68 11.51 9.70
CA ASN A 46 5.83 12.93 9.47
C ASN A 46 5.06 13.68 10.55
N LYS A 47 5.76 14.52 11.28
CA LYS A 47 5.16 15.35 12.34
C LYS A 47 5.02 16.76 11.85
N TYR A 48 3.82 17.30 11.93
CA TYR A 48 3.53 18.67 11.57
C TYR A 48 3.06 19.43 12.79
N THR A 49 3.61 20.63 12.98
CA THR A 49 3.12 21.56 13.99
C THR A 49 2.37 22.66 13.28
N VAL A 50 1.09 22.82 13.58
CA VAL A 50 0.26 23.85 12.97
C VAL A 50 -0.04 24.91 14.02
N LEU A 51 0.30 26.17 13.69
CA LEU A 51 -0.08 27.33 14.47
C LEU A 51 -1.34 27.91 13.86
N ARG A 52 -2.46 27.87 14.60
CA ARG A 52 -3.74 28.33 14.06
C ARG A 52 -3.91 29.83 14.06
N SER A 53 -3.17 30.55 14.90
CA SER A 53 -3.28 32.00 14.99
C SER A 53 -2.00 32.58 15.57
N PRO A 54 -1.58 33.78 15.14
CA PRO A 54 -0.39 34.43 15.70
C PRO A 54 -0.57 34.84 17.16
N HIS A 55 -1.78 34.94 17.66
CA HIS A 55 -2.06 35.26 19.06
C HIS A 55 -2.29 34.05 19.91
N VAL A 56 -1.68 33.00 19.53
CA VAL A 56 -2.09 31.74 20.05
C VAL A 56 -1.42 31.38 21.33
N ASP A 57 -2.26 31.08 22.24
CA ASP A 57 -1.96 30.31 23.41
C ASP A 57 -1.31 28.98 23.01
N LYS A 58 -0.45 28.44 23.87
CA LYS A 58 0.20 27.14 23.62
C LYS A 58 -0.80 26.02 23.31
N LYS A 59 -2.04 26.17 23.73
CA LYS A 59 -3.13 25.21 23.50
C LYS A 59 -3.55 25.11 22.04
N SER A 60 -3.22 26.07 21.19
CA SER A 60 -3.60 26.03 19.79
C SER A 60 -2.48 25.55 18.90
N ARG A 61 -1.37 25.09 19.43
CA ARG A 61 -0.40 24.31 18.70
C ARG A 61 -0.88 22.89 18.63
N GLU A 62 -1.25 22.47 17.45
CA GLU A 62 -1.59 21.09 17.22
C GLU A 62 -0.45 20.43 16.47
N GLN A 63 0.04 19.33 17.03
CA GLN A 63 0.97 18.46 16.32
C GLN A 63 0.18 17.37 15.63
N PHE A 64 0.30 17.34 14.33
CA PHE A 64 -0.27 16.27 13.53
C PHE A 64 0.84 15.29 13.19
N GLU A 65 0.56 14.02 13.44
CA GLU A 65 1.45 12.94 13.09
C GLU A 65 0.79 12.14 11.98
N VAL A 66 1.42 12.13 10.81
CA VAL A 66 0.95 11.36 9.66
C VAL A 66 1.88 10.18 9.50
N ARG A 67 1.33 8.97 9.65
CA ARG A 67 2.07 7.74 9.47
C ARG A 67 1.75 7.18 8.10
N THR A 68 2.79 6.96 7.31
CA THR A 68 2.65 6.33 6.01
C THR A 68 3.10 4.88 6.12
N HIS A 69 2.17 3.96 5.95
CA HIS A 69 2.44 2.53 5.97
C HIS A 69 2.68 2.04 4.55
N LYS A 70 3.67 1.18 4.39
CA LYS A 70 4.03 0.62 3.09
C LYS A 70 4.13 -0.88 3.18
N ARG A 71 3.69 -1.56 2.14
CA ARG A 71 3.84 -3.00 1.98
C ARG A 71 4.36 -3.30 0.59
N LEU A 72 5.10 -4.37 0.47
CA LEU A 72 5.66 -4.83 -0.80
C LEU A 72 5.24 -6.27 -1.03
N LEU A 73 4.77 -6.54 -2.23
CA LEU A 73 4.34 -7.87 -2.63
C LEU A 73 5.01 -8.23 -3.94
N TYR A 74 5.59 -9.43 -4.02
CA TYR A 74 6.11 -9.97 -5.26
C TYR A 74 5.20 -11.11 -5.72
N ILE A 75 4.82 -11.05 -6.98
CA ILE A 75 4.00 -12.08 -7.62
C ILE A 75 4.87 -12.76 -8.67
N MET A 76 5.07 -14.05 -8.49
CA MET A 76 5.91 -14.87 -9.36
C MET A 76 5.03 -15.76 -10.22
N ASP A 77 5.59 -16.27 -11.31
CA ASP A 77 4.88 -17.17 -12.23
C ASP A 77 3.57 -16.58 -12.72
N THR A 78 3.61 -15.31 -13.09
CA THR A 78 2.41 -14.60 -13.51
C THR A 78 1.94 -15.05 -14.89
N THR A 79 0.62 -15.06 -15.04
CA THR A 79 -0.05 -15.35 -16.32
C THR A 79 -0.79 -14.09 -16.76
N PRO A 80 -1.23 -14.01 -18.05
CA PRO A 80 -2.09 -12.91 -18.46
C PRO A 80 -3.34 -12.78 -17.61
N GLN A 81 -3.83 -13.89 -17.07
CA GLN A 81 -4.98 -13.88 -16.15
C GLN A 81 -4.67 -13.14 -14.86
N THR A 82 -3.44 -13.23 -14.36
CA THR A 82 -3.02 -12.53 -13.15
C THR A 82 -3.11 -11.02 -13.33
N MET A 83 -2.54 -10.51 -14.45
CA MET A 83 -2.61 -9.09 -14.76
C MET A 83 -4.05 -8.62 -14.94
N ASP A 84 -4.86 -9.39 -15.64
CA ASP A 84 -6.26 -9.05 -15.88
C ASP A 84 -7.03 -8.99 -14.55
N ALA A 85 -6.79 -9.94 -13.65
CA ALA A 85 -7.42 -9.94 -12.34
C ALA A 85 -7.02 -8.73 -11.51
N LEU A 86 -5.74 -8.33 -11.56
CA LEU A 86 -5.26 -7.14 -10.85
C LEU A 86 -5.90 -5.86 -11.38
N MET A 87 -6.07 -5.77 -12.70
CA MET A 87 -6.67 -4.59 -13.33
C MET A 87 -8.15 -4.44 -13.02
N ARG A 88 -8.83 -5.54 -12.69
CA ARG A 88 -10.27 -5.53 -12.39
C ARG A 88 -10.60 -5.30 -10.93
N LEU A 89 -9.59 -5.28 -10.07
CA LEU A 89 -9.83 -5.10 -8.65
C LEU A 89 -10.26 -3.68 -8.33
N ASP A 90 -11.34 -3.58 -7.57
CA ASP A 90 -11.74 -2.32 -6.96
C ASP A 90 -10.87 -2.08 -5.73
N ILE A 91 -10.05 -1.06 -5.82
CA ILE A 91 -9.13 -0.72 -4.74
C ILE A 91 -9.72 0.45 -3.96
N SER A 92 -9.68 0.35 -2.64
CA SER A 92 -10.14 1.42 -1.76
C SER A 92 -9.40 2.72 -2.04
N ALA A 93 -10.13 3.83 -2.06
CA ALA A 93 -9.57 5.14 -2.42
C ALA A 93 -8.44 5.60 -1.49
N GLY A 94 -8.38 5.07 -0.27
CA GLY A 94 -7.34 5.43 0.70
C GLY A 94 -6.01 4.69 0.53
N VAL A 95 -5.90 3.82 -0.46
CA VAL A 95 -4.68 3.03 -0.70
C VAL A 95 -4.11 3.38 -2.07
N ASP A 96 -2.85 3.75 -2.08
CA ASP A 96 -2.11 4.01 -3.31
C ASP A 96 -1.34 2.75 -3.71
N ILE A 97 -1.51 2.30 -4.94
CA ILE A 97 -0.91 1.06 -5.43
C ILE A 97 -0.09 1.35 -6.67
N ALA A 98 1.16 0.92 -6.65
CA ALA A 98 2.05 0.97 -7.80
C ALA A 98 2.41 -0.45 -8.21
N ILE A 99 2.15 -0.78 -9.47
CA ILE A 99 2.42 -2.09 -10.04
C ILE A 99 3.53 -1.94 -11.06
N LYS A 100 4.60 -2.72 -10.89
CA LYS A 100 5.72 -2.72 -11.81
C LYS A 100 6.00 -4.15 -12.25
N GLN A 101 6.02 -4.36 -13.55
CA GLN A 101 6.38 -5.65 -14.11
C GLN A 101 7.89 -5.70 -14.32
N GLU A 102 8.50 -6.73 -13.78
CA GLU A 102 9.93 -7.00 -13.94
C GLU A 102 10.10 -8.35 -14.64
N SER A 103 11.04 -8.38 -15.54
CA SER A 103 11.36 -9.63 -16.23
C SER A 103 12.70 -10.17 -15.80
#